data_ae8e77d9116dd26f490c0e9df6811119
#
_entry.id   ae8e77d9116dd26f490c0e9df6811119
#
_cell.length_a   1.000
_cell.length_b   1.000
_cell.length_c   1.000
_cell.angle_alpha   90.00
_cell.angle_beta   90.00
_cell.angle_gamma   90.00
#
_symmetry.space_group_name_H-M   'P 1'
#
loop_
_entity.id
_entity.type
_entity.pdbx_description
1 polymer ?
#
loop_
_entity_poly.entity_id
_entity_poly.type
_entity_poly.pdbx_seq_one_letter_code
_entity_poly.pdbx_strand_id
1 'polypeptide(L)'
;MTRFTFSVFAALLLAAGTAQAQAIDKAPMKRTAAYDGPGMYHNYCSACHGLGALGDGPAAKALTKAPADLTRISARNGGTFPETRIKRYIEGLDEVAAHGSRDMPMWGELFRSMERDTVPLRVQALSDFLKSIQK
;
A
#
# COMPACT_ATOMS: atom_id res chain seq x y z
N MET A 1 62.33 -42.19 33.12
CA MET A 1 60.88 -42.36 32.71
C MET A 1 60.22 -41.00 32.69
N THR A 2 60.22 -40.34 31.54
CA THR A 2 59.79 -38.96 31.40
C THR A 2 58.39 -38.95 30.69
N ARG A 3 57.38 -38.56 31.44
CA ARG A 3 55.99 -38.45 30.89
C ARG A 3 55.79 -37.10 30.23
N PHE A 4 55.62 -37.07 28.90
CA PHE A 4 55.22 -35.92 28.15
C PHE A 4 53.68 -35.84 28.19
N THR A 5 53.18 -34.82 28.84
CA THR A 5 51.74 -34.47 28.76
C THR A 5 51.50 -33.50 27.59
N PHE A 6 50.83 -33.98 26.55
CA PHE A 6 50.36 -33.11 25.43
C PHE A 6 49.11 -32.36 25.88
N SER A 7 49.24 -31.06 26.08
CA SER A 7 48.08 -30.16 26.23
C SER A 7 47.52 -29.78 24.85
N VAL A 8 46.35 -30.30 24.53
CA VAL A 8 45.61 -29.91 23.33
C VAL A 8 44.82 -28.64 23.66
N PHE A 9 45.29 -27.50 23.17
CA PHE A 9 44.51 -26.25 23.17
C PHE A 9 43.50 -26.30 22.04
N ALA A 10 42.22 -26.52 22.36
CA ALA A 10 41.11 -26.37 21.41
C ALA A 10 40.82 -24.90 21.27
N ALA A 11 41.24 -24.30 20.16
CA ALA A 11 40.84 -22.92 19.78
C ALA A 11 39.40 -22.92 19.23
N LEU A 12 38.46 -22.45 20.04
CA LEU A 12 37.08 -22.21 19.62
C LEU A 12 37.06 -20.93 18.78
N LEU A 13 37.00 -21.06 17.46
CA LEU A 13 36.74 -19.95 16.54
C LEU A 13 35.25 -19.58 16.62
N LEU A 14 34.93 -18.54 17.37
CA LEU A 14 33.62 -17.88 17.30
C LEU A 14 33.50 -17.13 15.94
N ALA A 15 32.84 -17.74 14.98
CA ALA A 15 32.41 -17.07 13.77
C ALA A 15 31.27 -16.09 14.12
N ALA A 16 31.63 -14.84 14.37
CA ALA A 16 30.65 -13.77 14.48
C ALA A 16 30.05 -13.54 13.09
N GLY A 17 28.88 -14.12 12.83
CA GLY A 17 28.08 -13.85 11.66
C GLY A 17 27.60 -12.40 11.70
N THR A 18 28.18 -11.54 10.88
CA THR A 18 27.67 -10.18 10.65
C THR A 18 26.35 -10.31 9.92
N ALA A 19 25.25 -10.12 10.63
CA ALA A 19 23.94 -9.93 10.01
C ALA A 19 24.01 -8.65 9.17
N GLN A 20 24.17 -8.79 7.86
CA GLN A 20 24.03 -7.68 6.94
C GLN A 20 22.56 -7.29 6.92
N ALA A 21 22.21 -6.17 7.55
CA ALA A 21 20.93 -5.52 7.36
C ALA A 21 20.81 -5.17 5.88
N GLN A 22 19.92 -5.88 5.17
CA GLN A 22 19.60 -5.54 3.78
C GLN A 22 18.99 -4.15 3.79
N ALA A 23 19.68 -3.19 3.19
CA ALA A 23 19.12 -1.87 2.95
C ALA A 23 17.86 -2.05 2.09
N ILE A 24 16.70 -1.70 2.64
CA ILE A 24 15.46 -1.65 1.86
C ILE A 24 15.67 -0.55 0.83
N ASP A 25 15.87 -0.96 -0.42
CA ASP A 25 15.99 -0.04 -1.53
C ASP A 25 14.63 0.67 -1.69
N LYS A 26 14.56 1.91 -1.22
CA LYS A 26 13.37 2.74 -1.34
C LYS A 26 13.22 3.14 -2.80
N ALA A 27 12.60 2.28 -3.61
CA ALA A 27 12.25 2.64 -4.98
C ALA A 27 11.41 3.92 -4.96
N PRO A 28 11.82 4.97 -5.67
CA PRO A 28 11.05 6.21 -5.71
C PRO A 28 9.66 5.91 -6.30
N MET A 29 8.62 6.37 -5.61
CA MET A 29 7.25 6.19 -6.08
C MET A 29 7.09 6.85 -7.44
N LYS A 30 6.59 6.09 -8.43
CA LYS A 30 6.39 6.59 -9.80
C LYS A 30 5.35 7.72 -9.77
N ARG A 31 5.76 8.91 -10.15
CA ARG A 31 4.84 10.05 -10.26
C ARG A 31 3.94 9.86 -11.48
N THR A 32 2.64 10.03 -11.28
CA THR A 32 1.63 10.02 -12.34
C THR A 32 1.14 11.44 -12.61
N ALA A 33 0.64 11.69 -13.81
CA ALA A 33 -0.03 12.97 -14.11
C ALA A 33 -1.28 13.12 -13.22
N ALA A 34 -1.60 14.35 -12.83
CA ALA A 34 -2.68 14.61 -11.89
C ALA A 34 -4.08 14.27 -12.44
N TYR A 35 -4.23 14.22 -13.75
CA TYR A 35 -5.46 13.86 -14.45
C TYR A 35 -5.54 12.38 -14.87
N ASP A 36 -4.47 11.60 -14.63
CA ASP A 36 -4.42 10.18 -15.01
C ASP A 36 -4.98 9.29 -13.90
N GLY A 37 -6.29 9.22 -13.79
CA GLY A 37 -7.00 8.38 -12.81
C GLY A 37 -6.63 6.90 -12.91
N PRO A 38 -6.68 6.27 -14.09
CA PRO A 38 -6.26 4.88 -14.29
C PRO A 38 -4.81 4.63 -13.89
N GLY A 39 -3.88 5.49 -14.29
CA GLY A 39 -2.46 5.37 -13.94
C GLY A 39 -2.20 5.54 -12.44
N MET A 40 -2.90 6.48 -11.79
CA MET A 40 -2.85 6.62 -10.32
C MET A 40 -3.41 5.39 -9.64
N TYR A 41 -4.54 4.87 -10.09
CA TYR A 41 -5.11 3.65 -9.54
C TYR A 41 -4.13 2.47 -9.65
N HIS A 42 -3.56 2.26 -10.82
CA HIS A 42 -2.58 1.21 -11.05
C HIS A 42 -1.36 1.34 -10.12
N ASN A 43 -0.82 2.54 -9.96
CA ASN A 43 0.42 2.74 -9.21
C ASN A 43 0.22 2.79 -7.69
N TYR A 44 -0.95 3.22 -7.20
CA TYR A 44 -1.15 3.49 -5.78
C TYR A 44 -2.20 2.60 -5.11
N CYS A 45 -3.15 2.05 -5.87
CA CYS A 45 -4.30 1.34 -5.31
C CYS A 45 -4.29 -0.16 -5.62
N SER A 46 -3.77 -0.55 -6.80
CA SER A 46 -3.88 -1.92 -7.30
C SER A 46 -3.12 -2.95 -6.46
N ALA A 47 -2.09 -2.54 -5.71
CA ALA A 47 -1.36 -3.44 -4.81
C ALA A 47 -2.29 -4.11 -3.79
N CYS A 48 -3.29 -3.38 -3.30
CA CYS A 48 -4.28 -3.90 -2.37
C CYS A 48 -5.59 -4.25 -3.06
N HIS A 49 -6.12 -3.35 -3.92
CA HIS A 49 -7.43 -3.53 -4.53
C HIS A 49 -7.45 -4.39 -5.80
N GLY A 50 -6.27 -4.81 -6.31
CA GLY A 50 -6.14 -5.60 -7.54
C GLY A 50 -6.25 -4.75 -8.81
N LEU A 51 -5.75 -5.28 -9.92
CA LEU A 51 -5.85 -4.62 -11.23
C LEU A 51 -7.30 -4.49 -11.72
N GLY A 52 -8.14 -5.46 -11.36
CA GLY A 52 -9.57 -5.47 -11.65
C GLY A 52 -10.42 -4.74 -10.61
N ALA A 53 -9.82 -4.14 -9.59
CA ALA A 53 -10.49 -3.45 -8.49
C ALA A 53 -11.42 -4.35 -7.65
N LEU A 54 -11.17 -5.67 -7.62
CA LEU A 54 -11.98 -6.67 -6.94
C LEU A 54 -11.59 -6.88 -5.47
N GLY A 55 -10.55 -6.23 -4.97
CA GLY A 55 -10.01 -6.43 -3.62
C GLY A 55 -9.01 -7.58 -3.51
N ASP A 56 -8.52 -8.06 -4.64
CA ASP A 56 -7.66 -9.25 -4.80
C ASP A 56 -6.20 -8.92 -5.11
N GLY A 57 -5.75 -7.74 -4.75
CA GLY A 57 -4.36 -7.32 -4.97
C GLY A 57 -3.36 -8.19 -4.21
N PRO A 58 -2.09 -8.23 -4.68
CA PRO A 58 -1.07 -9.08 -4.07
C PRO A 58 -0.83 -8.82 -2.58
N ALA A 59 -1.03 -7.58 -2.11
CA ALA A 59 -0.91 -7.22 -0.71
C ALA A 59 -2.16 -7.55 0.13
N ALA A 60 -3.29 -7.89 -0.49
CA ALA A 60 -4.56 -8.13 0.22
C ALA A 60 -4.45 -9.22 1.30
N LYS A 61 -3.66 -10.27 1.03
CA LYS A 61 -3.46 -11.39 1.97
C LYS A 61 -2.72 -11.02 3.24
N ALA A 62 -1.97 -9.93 3.23
CA ALA A 62 -1.21 -9.43 4.39
C ALA A 62 -2.03 -8.48 5.27
N LEU A 63 -3.23 -8.09 4.83
CA LEU A 63 -4.09 -7.17 5.56
C LEU A 63 -5.04 -7.94 6.50
N THR A 64 -5.27 -7.39 7.69
CA THR A 64 -6.21 -7.95 8.67
C THR A 64 -7.63 -8.01 8.12
N LYS A 65 -7.98 -7.07 7.24
CA LYS A 65 -9.26 -7.00 6.57
C LYS A 65 -9.07 -6.94 5.06
N ALA A 66 -9.80 -7.79 4.35
CA ALA A 66 -9.76 -7.81 2.89
C ALA A 66 -10.17 -6.45 2.30
N PRO A 67 -9.41 -5.92 1.32
CA PRO A 67 -9.78 -4.72 0.60
C PRO A 67 -11.14 -4.89 -0.08
N ALA A 68 -11.91 -3.80 -0.13
CA ALA A 68 -13.23 -3.85 -0.76
C ALA A 68 -13.14 -4.02 -2.28
N ASP A 69 -14.10 -4.75 -2.85
CA ASP A 69 -14.38 -4.72 -4.29
C ASP A 69 -14.90 -3.32 -4.67
N LEU A 70 -14.07 -2.56 -5.38
CA LEU A 70 -14.40 -1.17 -5.76
C LEU A 70 -15.33 -1.08 -6.96
N THR A 71 -15.54 -2.17 -7.70
CA THR A 71 -16.48 -2.20 -8.85
C THR A 71 -17.94 -2.20 -8.39
N ARG A 72 -18.21 -2.42 -7.12
CA ARG A 72 -19.56 -2.54 -6.55
C ARG A 72 -19.90 -1.44 -5.54
N ILE A 73 -19.22 -0.31 -5.61
CA ILE A 73 -19.51 0.83 -4.73
C ILE A 73 -20.94 1.32 -4.93
N SER A 74 -21.35 1.53 -6.18
CA SER A 74 -22.71 1.97 -6.51
C SER A 74 -23.76 0.96 -6.06
N ALA A 75 -23.55 -0.33 -6.33
CA ALA A 75 -24.48 -1.38 -5.92
C ALA A 75 -24.68 -1.42 -4.40
N ARG A 76 -23.60 -1.25 -3.62
CA ARG A 76 -23.66 -1.18 -2.15
C ARG A 76 -24.26 0.13 -1.62
N ASN A 77 -24.46 1.12 -2.49
CA ASN A 77 -25.03 2.43 -2.15
C ASN A 77 -26.34 2.71 -2.90
N GLY A 78 -27.20 1.69 -3.01
CA GLY A 78 -28.52 1.83 -3.61
C GLY A 78 -28.52 2.20 -5.10
N GLY A 79 -27.48 1.80 -5.84
CA GLY A 79 -27.34 2.07 -7.28
C GLY A 79 -26.68 3.42 -7.61
N THR A 80 -26.37 4.24 -6.60
CA THR A 80 -25.79 5.57 -6.80
C THR A 80 -24.32 5.59 -6.36
N PHE A 81 -23.45 6.12 -7.19
CA PHE A 81 -22.03 6.30 -6.81
C PHE A 81 -21.89 7.50 -5.85
N PRO A 82 -21.43 7.29 -4.61
CA PRO A 82 -21.35 8.31 -3.59
C PRO A 82 -20.08 9.16 -3.73
N GLU A 83 -19.97 9.94 -4.78
CA GLU A 83 -18.75 10.61 -5.22
C GLU A 83 -18.07 11.42 -4.11
N THR A 84 -18.83 12.28 -3.40
CA THR A 84 -18.27 13.08 -2.29
C THR A 84 -17.65 12.22 -1.20
N ARG A 85 -18.30 11.13 -0.84
CA ARG A 85 -17.80 10.21 0.18
C ARG A 85 -16.55 9.50 -0.29
N ILE A 86 -16.48 9.07 -1.55
CA ILE A 86 -15.29 8.42 -2.13
C ILE A 86 -14.10 9.37 -2.15
N LYS A 87 -14.29 10.63 -2.55
CA LYS A 87 -13.23 11.64 -2.50
C LYS A 87 -12.69 11.83 -1.09
N ARG A 88 -13.55 11.94 -0.10
CA ARG A 88 -13.15 12.07 1.30
C ARG A 88 -12.36 10.86 1.79
N TYR A 89 -12.71 9.64 1.39
CA TYR A 89 -11.93 8.42 1.70
C TYR A 89 -10.55 8.44 1.04
N ILE A 90 -10.44 8.84 -0.23
CA ILE A 90 -9.16 8.94 -0.92
C ILE A 90 -8.27 9.98 -0.21
N GLU A 91 -8.83 11.10 0.22
CA GLU A 91 -8.12 12.14 0.94
C GLU A 91 -7.73 11.76 2.38
N GLY A 92 -8.34 10.72 2.93
CA GLY A 92 -8.15 10.32 4.32
C GLY A 92 -8.87 11.20 5.33
N LEU A 93 -9.95 11.90 4.89
CA LEU A 93 -10.76 12.78 5.73
C LEU A 93 -11.84 12.03 6.49
N ASP A 94 -12.26 10.87 6.00
CA ASP A 94 -13.23 10.00 6.64
C ASP A 94 -12.54 8.72 7.11
N GLU A 95 -12.74 8.37 8.37
CA GLU A 95 -12.40 7.05 8.86
C GLU A 95 -13.34 6.03 8.23
N VAL A 96 -12.78 5.02 7.56
CA VAL A 96 -13.58 3.90 7.10
C VAL A 96 -13.88 3.03 8.31
N ALA A 97 -14.94 3.36 9.06
CA ALA A 97 -15.38 2.60 10.23
C ALA A 97 -15.55 1.09 9.93
N ALA A 98 -15.79 0.75 8.66
CA ALA A 98 -15.82 -0.62 8.18
C ALA A 98 -14.43 -1.29 8.10
N HIS A 99 -13.33 -0.57 8.23
CA HIS A 99 -11.97 -1.11 8.08
C HIS A 99 -11.23 -1.27 9.41
N GLY A 100 -11.82 -0.93 10.55
CA GLY A 100 -11.32 -1.24 11.90
C GLY A 100 -9.91 -0.73 12.25
N SER A 101 -9.15 -0.30 11.25
CA SER A 101 -7.80 0.23 11.36
C SER A 101 -7.50 1.11 10.15
N ARG A 102 -6.46 1.95 10.25
CA ARG A 102 -5.95 2.78 9.16
C ARG A 102 -5.13 1.95 8.16
N ASP A 103 -5.66 0.82 7.70
CA ASP A 103 -4.94 -0.06 6.78
C ASP A 103 -4.83 0.54 5.37
N MET A 104 -5.75 1.42 5.00
CA MET A 104 -5.67 2.18 3.76
C MET A 104 -4.83 3.45 3.97
N PRO A 105 -3.78 3.68 3.18
CA PRO A 105 -2.98 4.91 3.24
C PRO A 105 -3.83 6.17 3.02
N MET A 106 -3.45 7.27 3.69
CA MET A 106 -4.05 8.59 3.47
C MET A 106 -3.43 9.23 2.23
N TRP A 107 -4.04 8.98 1.08
CA TRP A 107 -3.50 9.42 -0.22
C TRP A 107 -3.44 10.94 -0.36
N GLY A 108 -4.35 11.67 0.30
CA GLY A 108 -4.32 13.13 0.32
C GLY A 108 -3.00 13.71 0.86
N GLU A 109 -2.39 13.07 1.88
CA GLU A 109 -1.09 13.49 2.39
C GLU A 109 0.03 13.24 1.37
N LEU A 110 0.03 12.07 0.75
CA LEU A 110 0.95 11.74 -0.32
C LEU A 110 0.84 12.71 -1.49
N PHE A 111 -0.38 13.00 -1.95
CA PHE A 111 -0.61 13.93 -3.06
C PHE A 111 -0.16 15.35 -2.72
N ARG A 112 -0.36 15.81 -1.47
CA ARG A 112 0.18 17.09 -0.98
C ARG A 112 1.71 17.12 -0.98
N SER A 113 2.37 16.01 -0.72
CA SER A 113 3.83 15.92 -0.76
C SER A 113 4.40 15.93 -2.18
N MET A 114 3.61 15.51 -3.16
CA MET A 114 3.99 15.55 -4.58
C MET A 114 3.83 16.96 -5.16
N GLU A 115 2.61 17.51 -5.08
CA GLU A 115 2.26 18.82 -5.60
C GLU A 115 0.91 19.26 -5.01
N ARG A 116 0.95 20.17 -4.06
CA ARG A 116 -0.20 20.57 -3.24
C ARG A 116 -1.40 21.04 -4.06
N ASP A 117 -1.15 21.85 -5.08
CA ASP A 117 -2.21 22.49 -5.87
C ASP A 117 -2.94 21.51 -6.79
N THR A 118 -2.37 20.31 -7.01
CA THR A 118 -2.97 19.26 -7.84
C THR A 118 -3.79 18.23 -7.06
N VAL A 119 -3.85 18.32 -5.73
CA VAL A 119 -4.59 17.34 -4.89
C VAL A 119 -6.04 17.21 -5.32
N PRO A 120 -6.84 18.30 -5.47
CA PRO A 120 -8.25 18.17 -5.88
C PRO A 120 -8.40 17.50 -7.26
N LEU A 121 -7.52 17.83 -8.20
CA LEU A 121 -7.53 17.23 -9.53
C LEU A 121 -7.23 15.73 -9.50
N ARG A 122 -6.25 15.31 -8.70
CA ARG A 122 -5.88 13.90 -8.51
C ARG A 122 -7.02 13.10 -7.90
N VAL A 123 -7.63 13.64 -6.84
CA VAL A 123 -8.76 13.01 -6.15
C VAL A 123 -9.97 12.90 -7.08
N GLN A 124 -10.24 13.95 -7.87
CA GLN A 124 -11.31 13.93 -8.87
C GLN A 124 -11.05 12.85 -9.92
N ALA A 125 -9.86 12.82 -10.53
CA ALA A 125 -9.52 11.87 -11.57
C ALA A 125 -9.60 10.40 -11.09
N LEU A 126 -9.16 10.11 -9.85
CA LEU A 126 -9.34 8.81 -9.22
C LEU A 126 -10.82 8.48 -8.99
N SER A 127 -11.60 9.43 -8.49
CA SER A 127 -13.05 9.25 -8.26
C SER A 127 -13.78 8.96 -9.57
N ASP A 128 -13.46 9.68 -10.65
CA ASP A 128 -14.03 9.48 -11.98
C ASP A 128 -13.68 8.11 -12.56
N PHE A 129 -12.42 7.69 -12.39
CA PHE A 129 -12.01 6.33 -12.76
C PHE A 129 -12.82 5.28 -12.00
N LEU A 130 -12.93 5.38 -10.66
CA LEU A 130 -13.70 4.44 -9.86
C LEU A 130 -15.18 4.43 -10.25
N LYS A 131 -15.74 5.58 -10.61
CA LYS A 131 -17.12 5.69 -11.11
C LYS A 131 -17.30 4.99 -12.46
N SER A 132 -16.30 5.07 -13.33
CA SER A 132 -16.37 4.46 -14.68
C SER A 132 -16.34 2.93 -14.68
N ILE A 133 -15.79 2.32 -13.62
CA ILE A 133 -15.67 0.85 -13.51
C ILE A 133 -16.80 0.19 -12.71
N GLN A 134 -17.84 0.93 -12.34
CA GLN A 134 -18.99 0.37 -11.59
C GLN A 134 -19.79 -0.66 -12.41
N LYS A 135 -20.26 -1.70 -11.71
CA LYS A 135 -21.06 -2.82 -12.25
C LYS A 135 -22.41 -2.89 -11.56
#